data_61f8acd3310c91bff9b98171ec77227e
#
_entry.id   61f8acd3310c91bff9b98171ec77227e
#
_cell.length_a   1.000
_cell.length_b   1.000
_cell.length_c   1.000
_cell.angle_alpha   90.00
_cell.angle_beta   90.00
_cell.angle_gamma   90.00
#
_symmetry.space_group_name_H-M   'P 1'
#
loop_
_entity.id
_entity.type
_entity.pdbx_description
1 polymer ?
#
loop_
_entity_poly.entity_id
_entity_poly.type
_entity_poly.pdbx_seq_one_letter_code
_entity_poly.pdbx_strand_id
1 'polypeptide(L)'
;LITDGQSNIGTSVNTAIDYARTKAVIIHTIGIGTEAGGKIFGLNITSKLDEQSLKIIALDTDGKYFRAESKEVLENAFKEIASFKEEKISLNISWILLIIGFSLLAIEWILVHSIYRTIP
;
A
#
# COMPACT_ATOMS: atom_id res chain seq x y z
N LEU A 1 0.98 -6.05 -8.91
CA LEU A 1 1.37 -6.49 -10.25
C LEU A 1 2.03 -7.88 -10.14
N ILE A 2 1.53 -8.85 -10.88
CA ILE A 2 2.09 -10.21 -10.96
C ILE A 2 2.50 -10.45 -12.39
N THR A 3 3.76 -10.74 -12.63
CA THR A 3 4.30 -10.89 -13.99
C THR A 3 5.69 -11.55 -13.95
N ASP A 4 6.17 -11.96 -15.11
CA ASP A 4 7.57 -12.37 -15.32
C ASP A 4 8.53 -11.19 -15.55
N GLY A 5 8.00 -9.97 -15.58
CA GLY A 5 8.77 -8.74 -15.76
C GLY A 5 9.07 -8.37 -17.21
N GLN A 6 8.71 -9.21 -18.17
CA GLN A 6 8.97 -8.93 -19.59
C GLN A 6 7.91 -7.98 -20.15
N SER A 7 8.33 -6.84 -20.68
CA SER A 7 7.48 -5.86 -21.36
C SER A 7 7.91 -5.73 -22.81
N ASN A 8 7.16 -6.37 -23.71
CA ASN A 8 7.48 -6.37 -25.13
C ASN A 8 6.66 -5.38 -25.96
N ILE A 9 5.52 -4.91 -25.44
CA ILE A 9 4.58 -4.03 -26.15
C ILE A 9 3.94 -3.08 -25.14
N GLY A 10 3.79 -1.81 -25.50
CA GLY A 10 3.05 -0.82 -24.73
C GLY A 10 3.87 0.39 -24.29
N THR A 11 3.36 1.11 -23.29
CA THR A 11 4.02 2.27 -22.70
C THR A 11 5.30 1.86 -21.96
N SER A 12 6.33 2.69 -22.03
CA SER A 12 7.58 2.40 -21.32
C SER A 12 7.35 2.27 -19.81
N VAL A 13 8.10 1.40 -19.16
CA VAL A 13 8.01 1.16 -17.71
C VAL A 13 8.20 2.47 -16.95
N ASN A 14 9.15 3.32 -17.35
CA ASN A 14 9.42 4.60 -16.70
C ASN A 14 8.21 5.54 -16.75
N THR A 15 7.54 5.63 -17.91
CA THR A 15 6.33 6.48 -18.05
C THR A 15 5.18 5.95 -17.16
N ALA A 16 5.06 4.64 -17.02
CA ALA A 16 4.05 4.03 -16.15
C ALA A 16 4.35 4.30 -14.66
N ILE A 17 5.62 4.24 -14.25
CA ILE A 17 6.08 4.59 -12.91
C ILE A 17 5.77 6.07 -12.61
N ASP A 18 6.13 6.98 -13.50
CA ASP A 18 5.87 8.41 -13.34
C ASP A 18 4.37 8.71 -13.18
N TYR A 19 3.54 8.04 -13.96
CA TYR A 19 2.10 8.16 -13.83
C TYR A 19 1.59 7.63 -12.49
N ALA A 20 2.06 6.48 -12.04
CA ALA A 20 1.71 5.92 -10.74
C ALA A 20 2.11 6.86 -9.58
N ARG A 21 3.30 7.46 -9.64
CA ARG A 21 3.78 8.45 -8.66
C ARG A 21 2.90 9.70 -8.63
N THR A 22 2.53 10.26 -9.79
CA THR A 22 1.63 11.44 -9.85
C THR A 22 0.25 11.16 -9.27
N LYS A 23 -0.19 9.91 -9.27
CA LYS A 23 -1.46 9.46 -8.70
C LYS A 23 -1.34 8.89 -7.29
N ALA A 24 -0.15 8.91 -6.69
CA ALA A 24 0.15 8.31 -5.39
C ALA A 24 -0.28 6.83 -5.31
N VAL A 25 -0.10 6.07 -6.41
CA VAL A 25 -0.42 4.64 -6.47
C VAL A 25 0.81 3.84 -6.08
N ILE A 26 0.71 3.07 -5.00
CA ILE A 26 1.74 2.12 -4.57
C ILE A 26 1.61 0.83 -5.38
N ILE A 27 2.70 0.37 -6.00
CA ILE A 27 2.71 -0.84 -6.81
C ILE A 27 3.61 -1.89 -6.14
N HIS A 28 2.98 -2.92 -5.53
CA HIS A 28 3.72 -4.11 -5.13
C HIS A 28 3.88 -5.03 -6.33
N THR A 29 5.07 -5.58 -6.53
CA THR A 29 5.36 -6.48 -7.64
C THR A 29 5.67 -7.88 -7.14
N ILE A 30 5.13 -8.90 -7.84
CA ILE A 30 5.41 -10.30 -7.58
C ILE A 30 5.95 -10.89 -8.88
N GLY A 31 7.22 -11.26 -8.86
CA GLY A 31 7.91 -11.91 -9.99
C GLY A 31 7.64 -13.41 -9.98
N ILE A 32 7.10 -13.93 -11.07
CA ILE A 32 6.91 -15.36 -11.27
C ILE A 32 7.81 -15.81 -12.41
N GLY A 33 8.79 -16.65 -12.10
CA GLY A 33 9.72 -17.15 -13.11
C GLY A 33 10.98 -17.71 -12.47
N THR A 34 11.83 -18.30 -13.31
CA THR A 34 13.18 -18.73 -12.92
C THR A 34 14.19 -18.06 -13.85
N GLU A 35 15.39 -17.80 -13.34
CA GLU A 35 16.48 -17.20 -14.16
C GLU A 35 16.85 -18.04 -15.38
N ALA A 36 16.71 -19.37 -15.27
CA ALA A 36 17.04 -20.30 -16.33
C ALA A 36 15.86 -20.63 -17.27
N GLY A 37 14.66 -20.15 -16.95
CA GLY A 37 13.43 -20.67 -17.55
C GLY A 37 13.14 -22.09 -17.04
N GLY A 38 11.93 -22.41 -16.66
CA GLY A 38 11.61 -23.73 -16.10
C GLY A 38 10.13 -23.93 -15.82
N LYS A 39 9.82 -25.12 -15.28
CA LYS A 39 8.45 -25.43 -14.83
C LYS A 39 8.23 -24.86 -13.44
N ILE A 40 7.31 -23.91 -13.31
CA ILE A 40 6.84 -23.40 -12.03
C ILE A 40 5.39 -23.82 -11.86
N PHE A 41 5.04 -24.36 -10.70
CA PHE A 41 3.69 -24.85 -10.39
C PHE A 41 3.13 -25.91 -11.38
N GLY A 42 4.01 -26.66 -12.07
CA GLY A 42 3.58 -27.62 -13.08
C GLY A 42 3.23 -27.00 -14.43
N LEU A 43 3.39 -25.70 -14.61
CA LEU A 43 3.22 -24.99 -15.86
C LEU A 43 4.57 -24.86 -16.59
N ASN A 44 4.56 -25.00 -17.92
CA ASN A 44 5.73 -24.76 -18.76
C ASN A 44 5.90 -23.24 -18.96
N ILE A 45 6.45 -22.53 -17.98
CA ILE A 45 6.80 -21.12 -18.10
C ILE A 45 8.24 -21.05 -18.56
N THR A 46 8.47 -20.73 -19.82
CA THR A 46 9.81 -20.61 -20.43
C THR A 46 10.38 -19.19 -20.32
N SER A 47 9.66 -18.29 -19.68
CA SER A 47 10.06 -16.89 -19.56
C SER A 47 11.15 -16.70 -18.52
N LYS A 48 12.20 -15.96 -18.87
CA LYS A 48 13.19 -15.49 -17.91
C LYS A 48 12.59 -14.38 -17.07
N LEU A 49 12.71 -14.50 -15.76
CA LEU A 49 12.27 -13.47 -14.82
C LEU A 49 13.16 -12.23 -14.94
N ASP A 50 12.59 -11.09 -15.29
CA ASP A 50 13.27 -9.78 -15.20
C ASP A 50 13.05 -9.16 -13.83
N GLU A 51 13.78 -9.65 -12.84
CA GLU A 51 13.70 -9.16 -11.47
C GLU A 51 14.09 -7.69 -11.36
N GLN A 52 15.01 -7.22 -12.16
CA GLN A 52 15.55 -5.87 -12.06
C GLN A 52 14.46 -4.84 -12.37
N SER A 53 13.73 -5.03 -13.45
CA SER A 53 12.60 -4.17 -13.81
C SER A 53 11.50 -4.18 -12.74
N LEU A 54 11.17 -5.35 -12.18
CA LEU A 54 10.16 -5.48 -11.14
C LEU A 54 10.56 -4.80 -9.82
N LYS A 55 11.83 -4.90 -9.44
CA LYS A 55 12.37 -4.21 -8.26
C LYS A 55 12.32 -2.69 -8.43
N ILE A 56 12.67 -2.17 -9.62
CA ILE A 56 12.60 -0.74 -9.92
C ILE A 56 11.16 -0.23 -9.82
N ILE A 57 10.20 -0.93 -10.44
CA ILE A 57 8.78 -0.56 -10.35
C ILE A 57 8.30 -0.47 -8.90
N ALA A 58 8.63 -1.48 -8.09
CA ALA A 58 8.23 -1.50 -6.69
C ALA A 58 8.87 -0.36 -5.90
N LEU A 59 10.20 -0.20 -5.98
CA LEU A 59 10.94 0.82 -5.24
C LEU A 59 10.51 2.24 -5.60
N ASP A 60 10.35 2.52 -6.88
CA ASP A 60 10.00 3.86 -7.36
C ASP A 60 8.54 4.26 -7.07
N THR A 61 7.71 3.31 -6.66
CA THR A 61 6.31 3.53 -6.28
C THR A 61 6.03 3.25 -4.79
N ASP A 62 7.07 3.25 -3.94
CA ASP A 62 6.98 2.93 -2.50
C ASP A 62 6.35 1.55 -2.21
N GLY A 63 6.44 0.63 -3.14
CA GLY A 63 5.96 -0.74 -3.02
C GLY A 63 7.05 -1.72 -2.59
N LYS A 64 6.70 -3.01 -2.56
CA LYS A 64 7.63 -4.10 -2.28
C LYS A 64 7.66 -5.10 -3.42
N TYR A 65 8.84 -5.66 -3.68
CA TYR A 65 9.04 -6.77 -4.60
C TYR A 65 9.04 -8.09 -3.84
N PHE A 66 8.35 -9.09 -4.39
CA PHE A 66 8.33 -10.46 -3.93
C PHE A 66 8.70 -11.41 -5.07
N ARG A 67 9.53 -12.41 -4.79
CA ARG A 67 9.83 -13.48 -5.72
C ARG A 67 9.02 -14.71 -5.36
N ALA A 68 8.15 -15.16 -6.25
CA ALA A 68 7.30 -16.33 -6.05
C ALA A 68 7.89 -17.56 -6.76
N GLU A 69 8.64 -18.37 -6.04
CA GLU A 69 9.21 -19.63 -6.52
C GLU A 69 8.30 -20.83 -6.22
N SER A 70 7.41 -20.70 -5.23
CA SER A 70 6.44 -21.71 -4.84
C SER A 70 5.09 -21.11 -4.50
N LYS A 71 4.05 -21.95 -4.48
CA LYS A 71 2.69 -21.54 -4.10
C LYS A 71 2.64 -20.95 -2.69
N GLU A 72 3.38 -21.53 -1.75
CA GLU A 72 3.41 -21.08 -0.36
C GLU A 72 4.03 -19.68 -0.24
N VAL A 73 5.10 -19.40 -0.99
CA VAL A 73 5.73 -18.07 -1.05
C VAL A 73 4.75 -17.04 -1.63
N LEU A 74 4.00 -17.42 -2.66
CA LEU A 74 2.99 -16.56 -3.26
C LEU A 74 1.86 -16.23 -2.25
N GLU A 75 1.34 -17.21 -1.54
CA GLU A 75 0.32 -17.01 -0.52
C GLU A 75 0.81 -16.10 0.63
N ASN A 76 2.06 -16.27 1.05
CA ASN A 76 2.66 -15.43 2.08
C ASN A 76 2.85 -13.98 1.60
N ALA A 77 3.28 -13.78 0.35
CA ALA A 77 3.38 -12.45 -0.24
C ALA A 77 2.02 -11.73 -0.26
N PHE A 78 0.94 -12.42 -0.62
CA PHE A 78 -0.41 -11.85 -0.56
C PHE A 78 -0.85 -11.49 0.85
N LYS A 79 -0.58 -12.34 1.84
CA LYS A 79 -0.90 -12.05 3.26
C LYS A 79 -0.12 -10.83 3.75
N GLU A 80 1.15 -10.73 3.41
CA GLU A 80 1.97 -9.58 3.76
C GLU A 80 1.44 -8.29 3.12
N ILE A 81 1.15 -8.29 1.81
CA ILE A 81 0.57 -7.13 1.12
C ILE A 81 -0.78 -6.73 1.71
N ALA A 82 -1.62 -7.69 2.08
CA ALA A 82 -2.92 -7.42 2.70
C ALA A 82 -2.77 -6.76 4.08
N SER A 83 -1.79 -7.20 4.88
CA SER A 83 -1.53 -6.62 6.21
C SER A 83 -1.07 -5.16 6.16
N PHE A 84 -0.33 -4.75 5.12
CA PHE A 84 0.05 -3.34 4.93
C PHE A 84 -1.14 -2.41 4.73
N LYS A 85 -2.24 -2.91 4.18
CA LYS A 85 -3.46 -2.12 3.98
C LYS A 85 -4.16 -1.80 5.30
N GLU A 86 -4.05 -2.67 6.29
CA GLU A 86 -4.68 -2.47 7.61
C GLU A 86 -3.92 -1.45 8.46
N GLU A 87 -2.58 -1.40 8.39
CA GLU A 87 -1.79 -0.45 9.18
C GLU A 87 -1.97 1.02 8.76
N LYS A 88 -2.21 1.29 7.48
CA LYS A 88 -2.35 2.68 6.99
C LYS A 88 -3.71 3.33 7.26
N ILE A 89 -4.71 2.60 7.72
CA ILE A 89 -6.09 3.11 7.93
C ILE A 89 -6.39 3.43 9.39
N SER A 90 -5.53 3.13 10.33
CA SER A 90 -5.72 3.59 11.72
C SER A 90 -5.34 5.07 11.90
N LEU A 91 -5.98 5.96 11.16
CA LEU A 91 -6.10 7.35 11.58
C LEU A 91 -6.83 7.33 12.92
N ASN A 92 -6.09 7.60 13.97
CA ASN A 92 -6.63 7.60 15.33
C ASN A 92 -7.53 8.83 15.50
N ILE A 93 -8.71 8.79 14.85
CA ILE A 93 -9.74 9.84 14.87
C ILE A 93 -10.22 10.08 16.31
N SER A 94 -10.02 9.10 17.21
CA SER A 94 -10.38 9.19 18.62
C SER A 94 -9.81 10.42 19.32
N TRP A 95 -8.56 10.81 19.06
CA TRP A 95 -7.94 12.00 19.62
C TRP A 95 -8.61 13.28 19.16
N ILE A 96 -8.97 13.38 17.87
CA ILE A 96 -9.65 14.55 17.30
C ILE A 96 -11.05 14.69 17.95
N LEU A 97 -11.80 13.58 18.04
CA LEU A 97 -13.13 13.57 18.68
C LEU A 97 -13.03 13.92 20.16
N LEU A 98 -12.00 13.45 20.87
CA LEU A 98 -11.77 13.76 22.28
C LEU A 98 -11.50 15.25 22.49
N ILE A 99 -10.66 15.86 21.66
CA ILE A 99 -10.37 17.30 21.73
C ILE A 99 -11.63 18.13 21.45
N ILE A 100 -12.41 17.76 20.44
CA ILE A 100 -13.68 18.44 20.13
C ILE A 100 -14.66 18.30 21.29
N GLY A 101 -14.84 17.10 21.85
CA GLY A 101 -15.72 16.87 23.00
C GLY A 101 -15.29 17.68 24.23
N PHE A 102 -14.00 17.71 24.53
CA PHE A 102 -13.48 18.50 25.65
C PHE A 102 -13.64 19.99 25.45
N SER A 103 -13.47 20.49 24.23
CA SER A 103 -13.67 21.90 23.91
C SER A 103 -15.13 22.33 24.07
N LEU A 104 -16.09 21.49 23.67
CA LEU A 104 -17.52 21.76 23.85
C LEU A 104 -17.90 21.81 25.32
N LEU A 105 -17.40 20.88 26.15
CA LEU A 105 -17.61 20.89 27.60
C LEU A 105 -17.04 22.14 28.27
N ALA A 106 -15.85 22.58 27.83
CA ALA A 106 -15.25 23.79 28.36
C ALA A 106 -16.04 25.04 27.99
N ILE A 107 -16.58 25.13 26.79
CA ILE A 107 -17.43 26.21 26.33
C ILE A 107 -18.74 26.22 27.16
N GLU A 108 -19.39 25.10 27.32
CA GLU A 108 -20.59 24.97 28.14
C GLU A 108 -20.33 25.42 29.58
N TRP A 109 -19.24 24.99 30.20
CA TRP A 109 -18.87 25.39 31.55
C TRP A 109 -18.64 26.90 31.67
N ILE A 110 -17.98 27.52 30.69
CA ILE A 110 -17.78 28.97 30.66
C ILE A 110 -19.11 29.73 30.51
N LEU A 111 -19.99 29.25 29.61
CA LEU A 111 -21.29 29.88 29.40
C LEU A 111 -22.17 29.79 30.66
N VAL A 112 -22.25 28.66 31.30
CA VAL A 112 -23.03 28.48 32.55
C VAL A 112 -22.47 29.36 33.67
N HIS A 113 -21.14 29.45 33.80
CA HIS A 113 -20.54 30.22 34.89
C HIS A 113 -20.55 31.73 34.63
N SER A 114 -20.48 32.15 33.34
CA SER A 114 -20.45 33.58 32.98
C SER A 114 -21.85 34.21 32.90
N ILE A 115 -22.82 33.50 32.28
CA ILE A 115 -24.13 34.07 31.97
C ILE A 115 -25.14 33.85 33.12
N TYR A 116 -25.10 32.70 33.77
CA TYR A 116 -26.09 32.40 34.85
C TYR A 116 -25.71 32.90 36.24
N ARG A 117 -24.52 33.49 36.40
CA ARG A 117 -24.13 34.10 37.70
C ARG A 117 -24.69 35.51 37.93
N THR A 118 -25.42 36.07 36.96
CA THR A 118 -25.94 37.44 37.01
C THR A 118 -27.44 37.53 37.21
N ILE A 119 -28.11 36.49 37.73
CA ILE A 119 -29.51 36.58 38.14
C ILE A 119 -29.56 36.44 39.68
N PRO A 120 -29.87 37.53 40.45
CA PRO A 120 -30.10 37.44 41.88
C PRO A 120 -31.41 36.76 42.21
#